data_03d75b8605c86830f02e458e900cb985
#
_entry.id   03d75b8605c86830f02e458e900cb985
#
_cell.length_a   1.000
_cell.length_b   1.000
_cell.length_c   1.000
_cell.angle_alpha   90.00
_cell.angle_beta   90.00
_cell.angle_gamma   90.00
#
_symmetry.space_group_name_H-M   'P 1'
#
loop_
_entity.id
_entity.type
_entity.pdbx_description
1 polymer ?
#
loop_
_entity_poly.entity_id
_entity_poly.type
_entity_poly.pdbx_seq_one_letter_code
_entity_poly.pdbx_strand_id
1 'polypeptide(L)'
;RRNLQGGITLSKCFEKYPAIFDNIYINLIKAGEASGKLDDFLLKLVVSLEKREKVKKKIKGALMYPAVMFFVAITVMVFMLIKVVPIFAEMYEGMGVALPTPTAVIMTASNFMRGSGGATLFFIVVAIYVVFKVATTKSAAIRYKWHQQVLKMPVFGDMILKSLIARVSLIMGNLSAAGVNLLESIEIAKSVSNNDVVTKALENVKKGVFSGDTLTKLFMKEPIFPPTFSQLISVGEQTGNLDEMFTSVSGYYEEEFDTAVDNMSSLIEPIMIVFMGTMIGGLMIAMYSPIFNVGSIIGQ
;
A
#
# COMPACT_ATOMS: atom_id res chain seq x y z
N ARG A 1 8.83 33.00 -12.14
CA ARG A 1 8.37 34.36 -12.46
C ARG A 1 8.74 34.75 -13.88
N ARG A 2 10.01 34.66 -14.36
CA ARG A 2 10.42 35.06 -15.73
C ARG A 2 9.60 34.37 -16.83
N ASN A 3 9.28 33.07 -16.69
CA ASN A 3 8.53 32.33 -17.71
C ASN A 3 7.05 32.78 -17.81
N LEU A 4 6.43 33.15 -16.68
CA LEU A 4 5.07 33.68 -16.63
C LEU A 4 5.00 35.08 -17.28
N GLN A 5 6.00 35.92 -17.03
CA GLN A 5 6.11 37.23 -17.68
C GLN A 5 6.32 37.13 -19.20
N GLY A 6 6.87 36.03 -19.67
CA GLY A 6 7.03 35.69 -21.09
C GLY A 6 5.80 35.02 -21.75
N GLY A 7 4.64 34.99 -21.06
CA GLY A 7 3.38 34.42 -21.62
C GLY A 7 3.27 32.90 -21.57
N ILE A 8 4.17 32.21 -20.85
CA ILE A 8 4.07 30.76 -20.64
C ILE A 8 3.04 30.49 -19.54
N THR A 9 2.14 29.53 -19.76
CA THR A 9 1.11 29.14 -18.79
C THR A 9 1.73 28.64 -17.46
N LEU A 10 1.01 28.81 -16.35
CA LEU A 10 1.46 28.38 -15.02
C LEU A 10 1.65 26.86 -14.96
N SER A 11 0.74 26.09 -15.57
CA SER A 11 0.83 24.65 -15.71
C SER A 11 2.14 24.21 -16.38
N LYS A 12 2.51 24.82 -17.50
CA LYS A 12 3.79 24.54 -18.18
C LYS A 12 5.02 24.94 -17.36
N CYS A 13 4.88 25.93 -16.47
CA CYS A 13 5.96 26.28 -15.54
C CYS A 13 6.18 25.18 -14.51
N PHE A 14 5.11 24.57 -14.01
CA PHE A 14 5.19 23.47 -13.02
C PHE A 14 5.61 22.14 -13.64
N GLU A 15 5.24 21.87 -14.90
CA GLU A 15 5.70 20.67 -15.65
C GLU A 15 7.23 20.52 -15.70
N LYS A 16 7.97 21.62 -15.55
CA LYS A 16 9.45 21.60 -15.51
C LYS A 16 10.02 21.01 -14.21
N TYR A 17 9.18 20.85 -13.17
CA TYR A 17 9.59 20.39 -11.85
C TYR A 17 8.77 19.19 -11.38
N PRO A 18 8.78 18.05 -12.11
CA PRO A 18 7.92 16.89 -11.83
C PRO A 18 8.23 16.20 -10.49
N ALA A 19 9.43 16.44 -9.92
CA ALA A 19 9.80 15.92 -8.60
C ALA A 19 9.08 16.63 -7.44
N ILE A 20 8.57 17.86 -7.67
CA ILE A 20 7.88 18.70 -6.67
C ILE A 20 6.38 18.73 -6.95
N PHE A 21 6.03 18.94 -8.22
CA PHE A 21 4.65 19.09 -8.69
C PHE A 21 4.25 17.84 -9.44
N ASP A 22 3.44 17.01 -8.81
CA ASP A 22 2.93 15.79 -9.43
C ASP A 22 1.81 16.09 -10.45
N ASN A 23 1.37 15.05 -11.15
CA ASN A 23 0.37 15.17 -12.20
C ASN A 23 -0.96 15.79 -11.73
N ILE A 24 -1.30 15.66 -10.44
CA ILE A 24 -2.51 16.26 -9.86
C ILE A 24 -2.39 17.79 -9.90
N TYR A 25 -1.25 18.34 -9.45
CA TYR A 25 -0.96 19.78 -9.50
C TYR A 25 -1.09 20.32 -10.92
N ILE A 26 -0.36 19.70 -11.84
CA ILE A 26 -0.25 20.16 -13.21
C ILE A 26 -1.61 20.15 -13.90
N ASN A 27 -2.36 19.06 -13.76
CA ASN A 27 -3.64 18.89 -14.46
C ASN A 27 -4.76 19.77 -13.88
N LEU A 28 -4.83 19.96 -12.56
CA LEU A 28 -5.81 20.85 -11.94
C LEU A 28 -5.51 22.32 -12.29
N ILE A 29 -4.25 22.74 -12.27
CA ILE A 29 -3.87 24.08 -12.69
C ILE A 29 -4.17 24.32 -14.17
N LYS A 30 -3.87 23.33 -15.04
CA LYS A 30 -4.18 23.39 -16.46
C LYS A 30 -5.68 23.53 -16.71
N ALA A 31 -6.51 22.78 -15.99
CA ALA A 31 -7.97 22.88 -16.07
C ALA A 31 -8.45 24.27 -15.58
N GLY A 32 -7.86 24.79 -14.48
CA GLY A 32 -8.15 26.13 -13.97
C GLY A 32 -7.77 27.25 -14.93
N GLU A 33 -6.62 27.13 -15.61
CA GLU A 33 -6.19 28.06 -16.66
C GLU A 33 -7.14 28.03 -17.87
N ALA A 34 -7.51 26.82 -18.32
CA ALA A 34 -8.39 26.66 -19.47
C ALA A 34 -9.82 27.17 -19.23
N SER A 35 -10.33 27.05 -18.00
CA SER A 35 -11.67 27.50 -17.60
C SER A 35 -11.70 28.96 -17.11
N GLY A 36 -10.56 29.61 -16.89
CA GLY A 36 -10.46 30.93 -16.29
C GLY A 36 -10.82 31.01 -14.80
N LYS A 37 -10.94 29.86 -14.10
CA LYS A 37 -11.33 29.73 -12.69
C LYS A 37 -10.17 29.18 -11.84
N LEU A 38 -8.99 29.78 -12.01
CA LEU A 38 -7.76 29.28 -11.39
C LEU A 38 -7.82 29.24 -9.85
N ASP A 39 -8.50 30.23 -9.24
CA ASP A 39 -8.74 30.32 -7.79
C ASP A 39 -9.54 29.12 -7.26
N ASP A 40 -10.65 28.75 -7.90
CA ASP A 40 -11.46 27.59 -7.55
C ASP A 40 -10.65 26.29 -7.64
N PHE A 41 -9.85 26.16 -8.71
CA PHE A 41 -9.02 24.96 -8.89
C PHE A 41 -7.86 24.87 -7.90
N LEU A 42 -7.30 26.00 -7.49
CA LEU A 42 -6.28 26.04 -6.43
C LEU A 42 -6.86 25.61 -5.08
N LEU A 43 -8.08 26.04 -4.73
CA LEU A 43 -8.77 25.57 -3.53
C LEU A 43 -9.05 24.07 -3.59
N LYS A 44 -9.55 23.54 -4.73
CA LYS A 44 -9.75 22.10 -4.95
C LYS A 44 -8.44 21.31 -4.87
N LEU A 45 -7.33 21.89 -5.34
CA LEU A 45 -6.01 21.30 -5.21
C LEU A 45 -5.60 21.18 -3.74
N VAL A 46 -5.80 22.24 -2.94
CA VAL A 46 -5.52 22.21 -1.49
C VAL A 46 -6.29 21.07 -0.82
N VAL A 47 -7.62 20.99 -1.04
CA VAL A 47 -8.46 19.91 -0.49
C VAL A 47 -7.97 18.53 -0.92
N SER A 48 -7.61 18.36 -2.19
CA SER A 48 -7.10 17.08 -2.71
C SER A 48 -5.78 16.67 -2.05
N LEU A 49 -4.89 17.62 -1.80
CA LEU A 49 -3.61 17.38 -1.13
C LEU A 49 -3.79 17.08 0.36
N GLU A 50 -4.68 17.80 1.04
CA GLU A 50 -5.01 17.55 2.45
C GLU A 50 -5.59 16.14 2.63
N LYS A 51 -6.52 15.72 1.76
CA LYS A 51 -7.07 14.35 1.76
C LYS A 51 -5.98 13.31 1.53
N ARG A 52 -5.08 13.52 0.57
CA ARG A 52 -3.95 12.64 0.31
C ARG A 52 -3.01 12.51 1.52
N GLU A 53 -2.68 13.62 2.16
CA GLU A 53 -1.83 13.60 3.36
C GLU A 53 -2.57 12.95 4.56
N LYS A 54 -3.88 13.15 4.70
CA LYS A 54 -4.71 12.47 5.71
C LYS A 54 -4.64 10.94 5.52
N VAL A 55 -4.88 10.45 4.31
CA VAL A 55 -4.77 9.02 3.96
C VAL A 55 -3.39 8.47 4.31
N LYS A 56 -2.31 9.16 3.89
CA LYS A 56 -0.94 8.76 4.17
C LYS A 56 -0.61 8.73 5.66
N LYS A 57 -1.04 9.75 6.41
CA LYS A 57 -0.87 9.82 7.87
C LYS A 57 -1.63 8.70 8.56
N LYS A 58 -2.86 8.39 8.13
CA LYS A 58 -3.67 7.32 8.70
C LYS A 58 -3.02 5.95 8.49
N ILE A 59 -2.58 5.62 7.28
CA ILE A 59 -1.85 4.38 6.98
C ILE A 59 -0.57 4.30 7.83
N LYS A 60 0.23 5.38 7.87
CA LYS A 60 1.47 5.40 8.65
C LYS A 60 1.21 5.20 10.13
N GLY A 61 0.19 5.85 10.68
CA GLY A 61 -0.23 5.69 12.08
C GLY A 61 -0.63 4.25 12.41
N ALA A 62 -1.49 3.65 11.58
CA ALA A 62 -1.96 2.29 11.73
C ALA A 62 -0.83 1.23 11.68
N LEU A 63 0.18 1.46 10.83
CA LEU A 63 1.32 0.55 10.68
C LEU A 63 2.45 0.79 11.68
N MET A 64 2.46 1.91 12.42
CA MET A 64 3.56 2.26 13.31
C MET A 64 3.69 1.26 14.47
N TYR A 65 2.59 0.97 15.15
CA TYR A 65 2.58 0.04 16.28
C TYR A 65 3.03 -1.37 15.87
N PRO A 66 2.44 -2.00 14.83
CA PRO A 66 2.89 -3.29 14.33
C PRO A 66 4.36 -3.31 13.91
N ALA A 67 4.83 -2.26 13.25
CA ALA A 67 6.23 -2.16 12.81
C ALA A 67 7.21 -2.12 13.99
N VAL A 68 6.90 -1.35 15.03
CA VAL A 68 7.71 -1.28 16.25
C VAL A 68 7.73 -2.64 16.96
N MET A 69 6.57 -3.25 17.16
CA MET A 69 6.46 -4.57 17.81
C MET A 69 7.25 -5.64 17.05
N PHE A 70 7.11 -5.67 15.72
CA PHE A 70 7.84 -6.61 14.87
C PHE A 70 9.35 -6.38 14.91
N PHE A 71 9.78 -5.13 14.92
CA PHE A 71 11.20 -4.77 15.05
C PHE A 71 11.78 -5.23 16.38
N VAL A 72 11.07 -4.97 17.49
CA VAL A 72 11.49 -5.42 18.83
C VAL A 72 11.56 -6.96 18.89
N ALA A 73 10.53 -7.63 18.37
CA ALA A 73 10.49 -9.10 18.34
C ALA A 73 11.67 -9.70 17.59
N ILE A 74 11.96 -9.20 16.39
CA ILE A 74 13.12 -9.65 15.59
C ILE A 74 14.43 -9.35 16.32
N THR A 75 14.55 -8.18 16.92
CA THR A 75 15.77 -7.80 17.68
C THR A 75 16.02 -8.76 18.83
N VAL A 76 14.98 -9.06 19.61
CA VAL A 76 15.07 -10.04 20.72
C VAL A 76 15.41 -11.43 20.18
N MET A 77 14.74 -11.88 19.11
CA MET A 77 15.03 -13.18 18.49
C MET A 77 16.49 -13.28 18.03
N VAL A 78 16.98 -12.29 17.31
CA VAL A 78 18.37 -12.26 16.82
C VAL A 78 19.36 -12.23 17.99
N PHE A 79 19.07 -11.45 19.03
CA PHE A 79 19.90 -11.42 20.24
C PHE A 79 19.94 -12.81 20.92
N MET A 80 18.79 -13.47 21.08
CA MET A 80 18.71 -14.81 21.65
C MET A 80 19.50 -15.83 20.83
N LEU A 81 19.36 -15.81 19.50
CA LEU A 81 20.09 -16.72 18.60
C LEU A 81 21.60 -16.49 18.64
N ILE A 82 22.07 -15.25 18.70
CA ILE A 82 23.51 -14.92 18.61
C ILE A 82 24.22 -15.05 19.95
N LYS A 83 23.56 -14.72 21.07
CA LYS A 83 24.17 -14.63 22.39
C LYS A 83 23.75 -15.74 23.34
N VAL A 84 22.46 -16.05 23.42
CA VAL A 84 21.93 -16.93 24.47
C VAL A 84 22.00 -18.41 24.06
N VAL A 85 21.52 -18.74 22.86
CA VAL A 85 21.49 -20.12 22.37
C VAL A 85 22.89 -20.79 22.40
N PRO A 86 24.00 -20.13 22.00
CA PRO A 86 25.33 -20.75 22.06
C PRO A 86 25.77 -21.12 23.47
N ILE A 87 25.44 -20.31 24.48
CA ILE A 87 25.81 -20.59 25.88
C ILE A 87 25.20 -21.90 26.35
N PHE A 88 23.94 -22.14 25.99
CA PHE A 88 23.27 -23.43 26.30
C PHE A 88 23.95 -24.59 25.53
N ALA A 89 24.30 -24.39 24.27
CA ALA A 89 24.95 -25.44 23.50
C ALA A 89 26.32 -25.85 24.08
N GLU A 90 27.15 -24.87 24.42
CA GLU A 90 28.47 -25.12 25.07
C GLU A 90 28.30 -25.88 26.40
N MET A 91 27.26 -25.54 27.17
CA MET A 91 26.94 -26.25 28.41
C MET A 91 26.59 -27.73 28.20
N TYR A 92 25.84 -28.05 27.11
CA TYR A 92 25.47 -29.43 26.79
C TYR A 92 26.61 -30.25 26.18
N GLU A 93 27.43 -29.63 25.32
CA GLU A 93 28.67 -30.25 24.81
C GLU A 93 29.60 -30.64 25.96
N GLY A 94 29.72 -29.75 26.99
CA GLY A 94 30.51 -30.01 28.20
C GLY A 94 29.99 -31.16 29.06
N MET A 95 28.70 -31.49 28.99
CA MET A 95 28.11 -32.64 29.69
C MET A 95 28.14 -33.92 28.86
N GLY A 96 28.62 -33.92 27.60
CA GLY A 96 28.67 -35.09 26.73
C GLY A 96 27.30 -35.60 26.27
N VAL A 97 26.26 -34.78 26.36
CA VAL A 97 24.87 -35.16 26.03
C VAL A 97 24.55 -34.66 24.62
N ALA A 98 23.94 -35.53 23.79
CA ALA A 98 23.48 -35.17 22.47
C ALA A 98 22.35 -34.12 22.53
N LEU A 99 22.42 -33.10 21.66
CA LEU A 99 21.39 -32.07 21.57
C LEU A 99 20.05 -32.63 21.04
N PRO A 100 18.94 -32.35 21.71
CA PRO A 100 17.60 -32.68 21.18
C PRO A 100 17.32 -32.01 19.85
N THR A 101 16.48 -32.63 19.02
CA THR A 101 16.16 -32.12 17.66
C THR A 101 15.69 -30.66 17.61
N PRO A 102 14.80 -30.17 18.48
CA PRO A 102 14.41 -28.77 18.48
C PRO A 102 15.58 -27.81 18.73
N THR A 103 16.46 -28.17 19.66
CA THR A 103 17.65 -27.39 19.99
C THR A 103 18.66 -27.40 18.86
N ALA A 104 18.86 -28.54 18.19
CA ALA A 104 19.76 -28.67 17.05
C ALA A 104 19.33 -27.79 15.86
N VAL A 105 18.04 -27.68 15.59
CA VAL A 105 17.48 -26.80 14.55
C VAL A 105 17.79 -25.33 14.87
N ILE A 106 17.56 -24.89 16.10
CA ILE A 106 17.84 -23.51 16.52
C ILE A 106 19.35 -23.23 16.54
N MET A 107 20.17 -24.22 16.91
CA MET A 107 21.64 -24.12 16.83
C MET A 107 22.12 -23.94 15.39
N THR A 108 21.56 -24.67 14.45
CA THR A 108 21.87 -24.48 13.02
C THR A 108 21.53 -23.05 12.57
N ALA A 109 20.37 -22.53 12.96
CA ALA A 109 19.98 -21.14 12.68
C ALA A 109 20.92 -20.12 13.37
N SER A 110 21.29 -20.38 14.63
CA SER A 110 22.26 -19.56 15.39
C SER A 110 23.63 -19.51 14.70
N ASN A 111 24.17 -20.67 14.34
CA ASN A 111 25.46 -20.76 13.66
C ASN A 111 25.44 -20.08 12.27
N PHE A 112 24.33 -20.23 11.53
CA PHE A 112 24.11 -19.51 10.29
C PHE A 112 24.11 -17.98 10.50
N MET A 113 23.43 -17.49 11.51
CA MET A 113 23.36 -16.04 11.83
C MET A 113 24.69 -15.48 12.33
N ARG A 114 25.46 -16.25 13.13
CA ARG A 114 26.77 -15.85 13.65
C ARG A 114 27.86 -15.86 12.56
N GLY A 115 27.74 -16.73 11.57
CA GLY A 115 28.65 -16.81 10.43
C GLY A 115 28.34 -15.77 9.36
N SER A 116 28.79 -16.05 8.15
CA SER A 116 28.50 -15.21 6.97
C SER A 116 27.04 -15.22 6.53
N GLY A 117 26.25 -16.17 7.06
CA GLY A 117 24.86 -16.39 6.66
C GLY A 117 23.93 -15.20 6.96
N GLY A 118 24.12 -14.54 8.11
CA GLY A 118 23.35 -13.33 8.45
C GLY A 118 23.58 -12.19 7.44
N ALA A 119 24.84 -11.92 7.11
CA ALA A 119 25.21 -10.93 6.09
C ALA A 119 24.70 -11.35 4.70
N THR A 120 24.85 -12.62 4.34
CA THR A 120 24.35 -13.17 3.07
C THR A 120 22.84 -13.01 2.94
N LEU A 121 22.07 -13.33 3.98
CA LEU A 121 20.63 -13.14 4.01
C LEU A 121 20.24 -11.66 3.80
N PHE A 122 20.93 -10.75 4.48
CA PHE A 122 20.72 -9.32 4.32
C PHE A 122 20.95 -8.87 2.87
N PHE A 123 22.07 -9.26 2.26
CA PHE A 123 22.37 -8.91 0.87
C PHE A 123 21.38 -9.53 -0.12
N ILE A 124 20.91 -10.78 0.12
CA ILE A 124 19.86 -11.41 -0.69
C ILE A 124 18.56 -10.62 -0.62
N VAL A 125 18.10 -10.23 0.58
CA VAL A 125 16.87 -9.43 0.75
C VAL A 125 17.00 -8.08 0.05
N VAL A 126 18.13 -7.39 0.20
CA VAL A 126 18.39 -6.13 -0.49
C VAL A 126 18.42 -6.32 -2.00
N ALA A 127 19.07 -7.37 -2.51
CA ALA A 127 19.14 -7.67 -3.94
C ALA A 127 17.73 -7.96 -4.51
N ILE A 128 16.91 -8.77 -3.82
CA ILE A 128 15.53 -9.05 -4.21
C ILE A 128 14.72 -7.74 -4.26
N TYR A 129 14.84 -6.88 -3.25
CA TYR A 129 14.17 -5.59 -3.22
C TYR A 129 14.57 -4.69 -4.39
N VAL A 130 15.87 -4.58 -4.67
CA VAL A 130 16.39 -3.77 -5.78
C VAL A 130 15.92 -4.31 -7.13
N VAL A 131 16.04 -5.62 -7.36
CA VAL A 131 15.60 -6.28 -8.59
C VAL A 131 14.10 -6.07 -8.79
N PHE A 132 13.32 -6.27 -7.75
CA PHE A 132 11.87 -6.06 -7.78
C PHE A 132 11.52 -4.60 -8.11
N LYS A 133 12.16 -3.63 -7.46
CA LYS A 133 11.96 -2.20 -7.71
C LYS A 133 12.34 -1.82 -9.14
N VAL A 134 13.47 -2.31 -9.65
CA VAL A 134 13.89 -2.07 -11.03
C VAL A 134 12.93 -2.74 -12.03
N ALA A 135 12.48 -3.97 -11.76
CA ALA A 135 11.54 -4.68 -12.62
C ALA A 135 10.18 -3.97 -12.71
N THR A 136 9.64 -3.50 -11.61
CA THR A 136 8.35 -2.76 -11.58
C THR A 136 8.45 -1.37 -12.19
N THR A 137 9.62 -0.71 -12.14
CA THR A 137 9.81 0.61 -12.79
C THR A 137 10.04 0.49 -14.28
N LYS A 138 10.76 -0.54 -14.75
CA LYS A 138 11.12 -0.69 -16.17
C LYS A 138 10.06 -1.43 -17.00
N SER A 139 9.28 -2.32 -16.40
CA SER A 139 8.30 -3.15 -17.13
C SER A 139 6.87 -2.83 -16.72
N ALA A 140 6.09 -2.25 -17.65
CA ALA A 140 4.67 -1.99 -17.43
C ALA A 140 3.86 -3.29 -17.21
N ALA A 141 4.23 -4.40 -17.84
CA ALA A 141 3.55 -5.67 -17.65
C ALA A 141 3.76 -6.25 -16.24
N ILE A 142 4.99 -6.14 -15.68
CA ILE A 142 5.29 -6.58 -14.32
C ILE A 142 4.57 -5.68 -13.33
N ARG A 143 4.59 -4.37 -13.53
CA ARG A 143 3.91 -3.39 -12.69
C ARG A 143 2.39 -3.60 -12.69
N TYR A 144 1.77 -3.86 -13.84
CA TYR A 144 0.34 -4.17 -13.94
C TYR A 144 -0.01 -5.44 -13.14
N LYS A 145 0.75 -6.54 -13.34
CA LYS A 145 0.53 -7.78 -12.58
C LYS A 145 0.71 -7.57 -11.09
N TRP A 146 1.72 -6.80 -10.68
CA TRP A 146 1.93 -6.45 -9.28
C TRP A 146 0.74 -5.68 -8.69
N HIS A 147 0.28 -4.62 -9.36
CA HIS A 147 -0.90 -3.87 -8.92
C HIS A 147 -2.14 -4.76 -8.84
N GLN A 148 -2.31 -5.69 -9.78
CA GLN A 148 -3.41 -6.66 -9.76
C GLN A 148 -3.32 -7.61 -8.56
N GLN A 149 -2.14 -8.10 -8.23
CA GLN A 149 -1.95 -8.98 -7.07
C GLN A 149 -2.16 -8.24 -5.75
N VAL A 150 -1.64 -7.02 -5.64
CA VAL A 150 -1.82 -6.18 -4.45
C VAL A 150 -3.32 -5.92 -4.18
N LEU A 151 -4.11 -5.66 -5.21
CA LEU A 151 -5.56 -5.45 -5.08
C LEU A 151 -6.32 -6.73 -4.67
N LYS A 152 -5.74 -7.93 -4.90
CA LYS A 152 -6.31 -9.22 -4.47
C LYS A 152 -5.89 -9.64 -3.06
N MET A 153 -4.93 -8.93 -2.45
CA MET A 153 -4.48 -9.27 -1.10
C MET A 153 -5.60 -9.06 -0.08
N PRO A 154 -5.87 -10.02 0.80
CA PRO A 154 -6.89 -9.85 1.83
C PRO A 154 -6.53 -8.65 2.71
N VAL A 155 -7.52 -7.88 3.13
CA VAL A 155 -7.43 -6.67 3.95
C VAL A 155 -6.75 -5.48 3.23
N PHE A 156 -5.50 -5.64 2.75
CA PHE A 156 -4.76 -4.57 2.08
C PHE A 156 -5.34 -4.19 0.72
N GLY A 157 -5.81 -5.18 -0.05
CA GLY A 157 -6.38 -4.94 -1.38
C GLY A 157 -7.65 -4.11 -1.32
N ASP A 158 -8.54 -4.40 -0.38
CA ASP A 158 -9.78 -3.65 -0.16
C ASP A 158 -9.50 -2.21 0.25
N MET A 159 -8.60 -2.01 1.20
CA MET A 159 -8.15 -0.68 1.64
C MET A 159 -7.58 0.15 0.47
N ILE A 160 -6.69 -0.45 -0.32
CA ILE A 160 -6.08 0.24 -1.46
C ILE A 160 -7.14 0.57 -2.51
N LEU A 161 -8.04 -0.35 -2.83
CA LEU A 161 -9.12 -0.14 -3.78
C LEU A 161 -10.02 1.02 -3.38
N LYS A 162 -10.46 1.05 -2.11
CA LYS A 162 -11.30 2.13 -1.56
C LYS A 162 -10.61 3.50 -1.66
N SER A 163 -9.32 3.56 -1.33
CA SER A 163 -8.51 4.78 -1.49
C SER A 163 -8.38 5.23 -2.95
N LEU A 164 -8.24 4.29 -3.89
CA LEU A 164 -8.15 4.60 -5.32
C LEU A 164 -9.48 5.12 -5.87
N ILE A 165 -10.60 4.48 -5.49
CA ILE A 165 -11.95 4.89 -5.91
C ILE A 165 -12.26 6.28 -5.34
N ALA A 166 -12.01 6.51 -4.05
CA ALA A 166 -12.22 7.82 -3.43
C ALA A 166 -11.46 8.93 -4.17
N ARG A 167 -10.19 8.68 -4.49
CA ARG A 167 -9.33 9.64 -5.22
C ARG A 167 -9.84 9.90 -6.64
N VAL A 168 -10.13 8.86 -7.40
CA VAL A 168 -10.66 9.00 -8.77
C VAL A 168 -11.96 9.78 -8.76
N SER A 169 -12.87 9.44 -7.85
CA SER A 169 -14.17 10.12 -7.71
C SER A 169 -14.00 11.59 -7.31
N LEU A 170 -13.09 11.91 -6.38
CA LEU A 170 -12.81 13.29 -5.99
C LEU A 170 -12.37 14.14 -7.18
N ILE A 171 -11.46 13.61 -8.00
CA ILE A 171 -10.95 14.31 -9.18
C ILE A 171 -12.05 14.47 -10.22
N MET A 172 -12.81 13.39 -10.49
CA MET A 172 -13.95 13.45 -11.43
C MET A 172 -15.01 14.46 -10.98
N GLY A 173 -15.40 14.46 -9.70
CA GLY A 173 -16.35 15.42 -9.14
C GLY A 173 -15.86 16.86 -9.23
N ASN A 174 -14.61 17.10 -8.84
CA ASN A 174 -14.01 18.43 -8.92
C ASN A 174 -13.94 19.00 -10.35
N LEU A 175 -13.58 18.16 -11.31
CA LEU A 175 -13.47 18.55 -12.72
C LEU A 175 -14.86 18.76 -13.35
N SER A 176 -15.81 17.87 -13.05
CA SER A 176 -17.19 17.97 -13.51
C SER A 176 -17.87 19.25 -12.98
N ALA A 177 -17.74 19.54 -11.67
CA ALA A 177 -18.25 20.75 -11.04
C ALA A 177 -17.63 22.04 -11.62
N ALA A 178 -16.43 21.95 -12.18
CA ALA A 178 -15.78 23.05 -12.86
C ALA A 178 -16.13 23.16 -14.36
N GLY A 179 -17.00 22.27 -14.87
CA GLY A 179 -17.44 22.27 -16.26
C GLY A 179 -16.43 21.67 -17.24
N VAL A 180 -15.42 20.93 -16.74
CA VAL A 180 -14.46 20.24 -17.61
C VAL A 180 -15.18 19.08 -18.32
N ASN A 181 -14.89 18.89 -19.60
CA ASN A 181 -15.49 17.81 -20.40
C ASN A 181 -15.20 16.43 -19.75
N LEU A 182 -16.19 15.56 -19.77
CA LEU A 182 -16.13 14.23 -19.18
C LEU A 182 -14.94 13.40 -19.66
N LEU A 183 -14.65 13.40 -20.98
CA LEU A 183 -13.51 12.66 -21.55
C LEU A 183 -12.16 13.17 -21.05
N GLU A 184 -12.04 14.47 -20.87
CA GLU A 184 -10.84 15.10 -20.28
C GLU A 184 -10.74 14.81 -18.80
N SER A 185 -11.86 14.84 -18.07
CA SER A 185 -11.92 14.47 -16.66
C SER A 185 -11.47 13.04 -16.41
N ILE A 186 -11.90 12.09 -17.24
CA ILE A 186 -11.45 10.69 -17.19
C ILE A 186 -9.93 10.60 -17.47
N GLU A 187 -9.42 11.34 -18.46
CA GLU A 187 -7.98 11.32 -18.78
C GLU A 187 -7.13 11.85 -17.60
N ILE A 188 -7.58 12.91 -16.95
CA ILE A 188 -6.92 13.47 -15.77
C ILE A 188 -7.01 12.46 -14.61
N ALA A 189 -8.19 11.90 -14.32
CA ALA A 189 -8.38 10.89 -13.27
C ALA A 189 -7.50 9.66 -13.50
N LYS A 190 -7.34 9.22 -14.75
CA LYS A 190 -6.43 8.15 -15.17
C LYS A 190 -4.97 8.48 -14.80
N SER A 191 -4.51 9.69 -15.09
CA SER A 191 -3.13 10.12 -14.84
C SER A 191 -2.77 10.19 -13.35
N VAL A 192 -3.75 10.38 -12.48
CA VAL A 192 -3.56 10.52 -11.02
C VAL A 192 -3.88 9.25 -10.24
N SER A 193 -4.38 8.21 -10.89
CA SER A 193 -4.77 6.96 -10.21
C SER A 193 -3.58 6.22 -9.58
N ASN A 194 -2.36 6.37 -10.16
CA ASN A 194 -1.14 5.69 -9.73
C ASN A 194 -1.28 4.15 -9.60
N ASN A 195 -2.25 3.56 -10.31
CA ASN A 195 -2.47 2.12 -10.34
C ASN A 195 -2.85 1.70 -11.77
N ASP A 196 -2.03 0.83 -12.37
CA ASP A 196 -2.18 0.44 -13.78
C ASP A 196 -3.49 -0.31 -14.05
N VAL A 197 -4.09 -0.98 -13.05
CA VAL A 197 -5.37 -1.68 -13.21
C VAL A 197 -6.50 -0.66 -13.33
N VAL A 198 -6.52 0.34 -12.42
CA VAL A 198 -7.50 1.44 -12.48
C VAL A 198 -7.29 2.28 -13.73
N THR A 199 -6.03 2.58 -14.10
CA THR A 199 -5.69 3.30 -15.32
C THR A 199 -6.27 2.61 -16.57
N LYS A 200 -6.14 1.28 -16.64
CA LYS A 200 -6.67 0.48 -17.77
C LYS A 200 -8.21 0.47 -17.76
N ALA A 201 -8.83 0.32 -16.59
CA ALA A 201 -10.29 0.36 -16.48
C ALA A 201 -10.85 1.73 -16.92
N LEU A 202 -10.25 2.84 -16.47
CA LEU A 202 -10.63 4.19 -16.91
C LEU A 202 -10.37 4.43 -18.39
N GLU A 203 -9.34 3.83 -18.98
CA GLU A 203 -9.10 3.87 -20.42
C GLU A 203 -10.22 3.16 -21.21
N ASN A 204 -10.71 2.02 -20.73
CA ASN A 204 -11.84 1.31 -21.32
C ASN A 204 -13.14 2.14 -21.20
N VAL A 205 -13.37 2.72 -20.02
CA VAL A 205 -14.50 3.64 -19.81
C VAL A 205 -14.44 4.82 -20.78
N LYS A 206 -13.28 5.46 -20.92
CA LYS A 206 -13.08 6.58 -21.85
C LYS A 206 -13.43 6.22 -23.29
N LYS A 207 -12.97 5.04 -23.76
CA LYS A 207 -13.28 4.55 -25.11
C LYS A 207 -14.77 4.30 -25.30
N GLY A 208 -15.45 3.74 -24.29
CA GLY A 208 -16.89 3.50 -24.34
C GLY A 208 -17.70 4.80 -24.36
N VAL A 209 -17.33 5.80 -23.57
CA VAL A 209 -17.96 7.13 -23.57
C VAL A 209 -17.79 7.79 -24.93
N PHE A 210 -16.60 7.69 -25.55
CA PHE A 210 -16.37 8.19 -26.91
C PHE A 210 -17.26 7.50 -27.95
N SER A 211 -17.62 6.24 -27.73
CA SER A 211 -18.54 5.46 -28.60
C SER A 211 -20.02 5.71 -28.30
N GLY A 212 -20.36 6.55 -27.28
CA GLY A 212 -21.74 6.91 -26.92
C GLY A 212 -22.39 5.98 -25.89
N ASP A 213 -21.65 5.04 -25.29
CA ASP A 213 -22.18 4.22 -24.18
C ASP A 213 -22.32 5.06 -22.91
N THR A 214 -23.29 4.70 -22.03
CA THR A 214 -23.50 5.36 -20.72
C THR A 214 -22.39 5.03 -19.74
N LEU A 215 -22.05 5.99 -18.86
CA LEU A 215 -21.04 5.80 -17.81
C LEU A 215 -21.36 4.62 -16.91
N THR A 216 -22.60 4.52 -16.46
CA THR A 216 -23.10 3.42 -15.62
C THR A 216 -22.79 2.06 -16.20
N LYS A 217 -23.15 1.84 -17.51
CA LYS A 217 -22.93 0.59 -18.22
C LYS A 217 -21.43 0.27 -18.34
N LEU A 218 -20.61 1.29 -18.55
CA LEU A 218 -19.16 1.14 -18.70
C LEU A 218 -18.49 0.78 -17.38
N PHE A 219 -18.84 1.47 -16.28
CA PHE A 219 -18.29 1.13 -14.96
C PHE A 219 -18.75 -0.24 -14.48
N MET A 220 -19.99 -0.68 -14.80
CA MET A 220 -20.46 -2.04 -14.48
C MET A 220 -19.67 -3.14 -15.21
N LYS A 221 -19.10 -2.86 -16.38
CA LYS A 221 -18.25 -3.81 -17.13
C LYS A 221 -16.85 -3.97 -16.55
N GLU A 222 -16.41 -3.04 -15.74
CA GLU A 222 -15.07 -3.03 -15.14
C GLU A 222 -15.10 -3.64 -13.73
N PRO A 223 -14.58 -4.87 -13.53
CA PRO A 223 -14.70 -5.59 -12.26
C PRO A 223 -14.03 -4.90 -11.06
N ILE A 224 -13.16 -3.92 -11.32
CA ILE A 224 -12.47 -3.17 -10.27
C ILE A 224 -13.39 -2.18 -9.56
N PHE A 225 -14.47 -1.74 -10.20
CA PHE A 225 -15.44 -0.85 -9.59
C PHE A 225 -16.55 -1.65 -8.92
N PRO A 226 -16.76 -1.52 -7.59
CA PRO A 226 -17.81 -2.22 -6.89
C PRO A 226 -19.21 -1.82 -7.40
N PRO A 227 -20.22 -2.69 -7.27
CA PRO A 227 -21.58 -2.38 -7.72
C PRO A 227 -22.15 -1.09 -7.13
N THR A 228 -21.85 -0.80 -5.84
CA THR A 228 -22.27 0.43 -5.16
C THR A 228 -21.77 1.68 -5.87
N PHE A 229 -20.53 1.67 -6.37
CA PHE A 229 -19.96 2.76 -7.18
C PHE A 229 -20.82 3.02 -8.42
N SER A 230 -21.07 1.97 -9.21
CA SER A 230 -21.84 2.08 -10.45
C SER A 230 -23.29 2.51 -10.22
N GLN A 231 -23.89 2.09 -9.11
CA GLN A 231 -25.26 2.50 -8.72
C GLN A 231 -25.33 4.00 -8.42
N LEU A 232 -24.38 4.54 -7.64
CA LEU A 232 -24.33 5.98 -7.35
C LEU A 232 -24.09 6.82 -8.61
N ILE A 233 -23.18 6.37 -9.49
CA ILE A 233 -22.96 7.02 -10.77
C ILE A 233 -24.20 6.98 -11.66
N SER A 234 -25.00 5.89 -11.62
CA SER A 234 -26.27 5.78 -12.35
C SER A 234 -27.26 6.88 -11.96
N VAL A 235 -27.36 7.19 -10.68
CA VAL A 235 -28.22 8.27 -10.20
C VAL A 235 -27.76 9.62 -10.77
N GLY A 236 -26.45 9.90 -10.71
CA GLY A 236 -25.90 11.15 -11.28
C GLY A 236 -26.08 11.27 -12.78
N GLU A 237 -25.95 10.14 -13.51
CA GLU A 237 -26.15 10.12 -14.96
C GLU A 237 -27.61 10.38 -15.35
N GLN A 238 -28.56 9.80 -14.61
CA GLN A 238 -30.00 10.00 -14.85
C GLN A 238 -30.50 11.39 -14.47
N THR A 239 -29.93 11.99 -13.41
CA THR A 239 -30.34 13.32 -12.92
C THR A 239 -29.55 14.47 -13.57
N GLY A 240 -28.46 14.16 -14.29
CA GLY A 240 -27.53 15.15 -14.84
C GLY A 240 -26.55 15.73 -13.83
N ASN A 241 -26.53 15.26 -12.57
CA ASN A 241 -25.73 15.77 -11.46
C ASN A 241 -24.51 14.88 -11.17
N LEU A 242 -23.69 14.62 -12.20
CA LEU A 242 -22.53 13.75 -12.07
C LEU A 242 -21.47 14.28 -11.07
N ASP A 243 -21.30 15.61 -11.01
CA ASP A 243 -20.36 16.28 -10.10
C ASP A 243 -20.69 16.02 -8.63
N GLU A 244 -21.97 16.15 -8.25
CA GLU A 244 -22.45 15.89 -6.91
C GLU A 244 -22.33 14.41 -6.55
N MET A 245 -22.67 13.53 -7.50
CA MET A 245 -22.57 12.10 -7.27
C MET A 245 -21.12 11.61 -7.15
N PHE A 246 -20.21 12.06 -7.99
CA PHE A 246 -18.80 11.74 -7.81
C PHE A 246 -18.24 12.26 -6.48
N THR A 247 -18.67 13.44 -6.04
CA THR A 247 -18.28 13.99 -4.73
C THR A 247 -18.82 13.11 -3.59
N SER A 248 -20.08 12.68 -3.67
CA SER A 248 -20.71 11.77 -2.70
C SER A 248 -20.03 10.41 -2.66
N VAL A 249 -19.69 9.84 -3.83
CA VAL A 249 -18.93 8.60 -3.96
C VAL A 249 -17.56 8.74 -3.32
N SER A 250 -16.87 9.88 -3.54
CA SER A 250 -15.58 10.13 -2.89
C SER A 250 -15.71 10.10 -1.37
N GLY A 251 -16.71 10.79 -0.80
CA GLY A 251 -16.95 10.81 0.64
C GLY A 251 -17.26 9.43 1.20
N TYR A 252 -18.14 8.69 0.55
CA TYR A 252 -18.47 7.32 0.94
C TYR A 252 -17.25 6.39 0.96
N TYR A 253 -16.41 6.41 -0.09
CA TYR A 253 -15.23 5.56 -0.14
C TYR A 253 -14.09 6.05 0.77
N GLU A 254 -14.06 7.32 1.16
CA GLU A 254 -13.18 7.80 2.23
C GLU A 254 -13.56 7.22 3.59
N GLU A 255 -14.84 7.17 3.93
CA GLU A 255 -15.33 6.55 5.16
C GLU A 255 -15.11 5.04 5.17
N GLU A 256 -15.36 4.39 4.03
CA GLU A 256 -15.07 2.97 3.83
C GLU A 256 -13.57 2.64 3.95
N PHE A 257 -12.71 3.53 3.42
CA PHE A 257 -11.27 3.41 3.60
C PHE A 257 -10.87 3.56 5.06
N ASP A 258 -11.43 4.54 5.76
CA ASP A 258 -11.19 4.77 7.18
C ASP A 258 -11.56 3.53 8.01
N THR A 259 -12.71 2.94 7.74
CA THR A 259 -13.18 1.70 8.36
C THR A 259 -12.25 0.51 8.03
N ALA A 260 -11.80 0.40 6.78
CA ALA A 260 -10.89 -0.67 6.37
C ALA A 260 -9.52 -0.59 7.09
N VAL A 261 -8.99 0.63 7.31
CA VAL A 261 -7.75 0.84 8.07
C VAL A 261 -7.93 0.46 9.54
N ASP A 262 -9.05 0.83 10.14
CA ASP A 262 -9.34 0.50 11.54
C ASP A 262 -9.52 -1.02 11.72
N ASN A 263 -10.21 -1.68 10.81
CA ASN A 263 -10.34 -3.15 10.77
C ASN A 263 -8.99 -3.85 10.58
N MET A 264 -8.13 -3.33 9.70
CA MET A 264 -6.78 -3.85 9.50
C MET A 264 -5.97 -3.77 10.80
N SER A 265 -6.03 -2.65 11.50
CA SER A 265 -5.33 -2.46 12.77
C SER A 265 -5.78 -3.48 13.82
N SER A 266 -7.08 -3.73 13.91
CA SER A 266 -7.67 -4.71 14.83
C SER A 266 -7.29 -6.15 14.51
N LEU A 267 -7.08 -6.50 13.24
CA LEU A 267 -6.66 -7.84 12.81
C LEU A 267 -5.17 -8.08 13.02
N ILE A 268 -4.35 -7.05 12.96
CA ILE A 268 -2.90 -7.19 13.14
C ILE A 268 -2.57 -7.61 14.58
N GLU A 269 -3.31 -7.13 15.57
CA GLU A 269 -3.05 -7.44 16.98
C GLU A 269 -3.10 -8.94 17.30
N PRO A 270 -4.17 -9.72 16.98
CA PRO A 270 -4.18 -11.16 17.17
C PRO A 270 -3.07 -11.89 16.39
N ILE A 271 -2.79 -11.45 15.18
CA ILE A 271 -1.71 -12.04 14.36
C ILE A 271 -0.35 -11.85 15.06
N MET A 272 -0.10 -10.66 15.61
CA MET A 272 1.14 -10.37 16.34
C MET A 272 1.25 -11.20 17.63
N ILE A 273 0.15 -11.38 18.37
CA ILE A 273 0.13 -12.23 19.58
C ILE A 273 0.49 -13.68 19.21
N VAL A 274 -0.11 -14.25 18.18
CA VAL A 274 0.18 -15.61 17.72
C VAL A 274 1.63 -15.71 17.22
N PHE A 275 2.10 -14.75 16.44
CA PHE A 275 3.47 -14.69 15.96
C PHE A 275 4.49 -14.65 17.11
N MET A 276 4.31 -13.72 18.05
CA MET A 276 5.18 -13.56 19.23
C MET A 276 5.12 -14.81 20.12
N GLY A 277 3.94 -15.32 20.37
CA GLY A 277 3.75 -16.54 21.19
C GLY A 277 4.44 -17.75 20.57
N THR A 278 4.30 -17.95 19.26
CA THR A 278 4.97 -19.05 18.54
C THR A 278 6.48 -18.88 18.54
N MET A 279 6.97 -17.67 18.34
CA MET A 279 8.39 -17.36 18.32
C MET A 279 9.04 -17.59 19.69
N ILE A 280 8.47 -17.00 20.75
CA ILE A 280 8.99 -17.11 22.12
C ILE A 280 8.80 -18.54 22.63
N GLY A 281 7.63 -19.14 22.42
CA GLY A 281 7.35 -20.53 22.81
C GLY A 281 8.28 -21.52 22.13
N GLY A 282 8.56 -21.36 20.82
CA GLY A 282 9.52 -22.17 20.09
C GLY A 282 10.94 -22.06 20.65
N LEU A 283 11.40 -20.84 20.96
CA LEU A 283 12.69 -20.62 21.62
C LEU A 283 12.75 -21.28 23.00
N MET A 284 11.71 -21.12 23.81
CA MET A 284 11.65 -21.72 25.15
C MET A 284 11.67 -23.24 25.06
N ILE A 285 10.87 -23.85 24.21
CA ILE A 285 10.88 -25.31 24.01
C ILE A 285 12.28 -25.80 23.63
N ALA A 286 12.94 -25.12 22.72
CA ALA A 286 14.28 -25.52 22.30
C ALA A 286 15.35 -25.34 23.39
N MET A 287 15.19 -24.33 24.25
CA MET A 287 16.13 -24.09 25.37
C MET A 287 15.87 -25.03 26.57
N TYR A 288 14.60 -25.37 26.87
CA TYR A 288 14.27 -26.23 28.00
C TYR A 288 14.25 -27.72 27.64
N SER A 289 14.06 -28.08 26.37
CA SER A 289 14.04 -29.49 25.92
C SER A 289 15.25 -30.28 26.39
N PRO A 290 16.47 -29.76 26.33
CA PRO A 290 17.63 -30.47 26.84
C PRO A 290 17.58 -30.70 28.36
N ILE A 291 17.09 -29.75 29.17
CA ILE A 291 17.00 -29.86 30.62
C ILE A 291 16.13 -31.06 31.03
N PHE A 292 15.00 -31.25 30.34
CA PHE A 292 14.12 -32.40 30.57
C PHE A 292 14.75 -33.72 30.18
N ASN A 293 15.58 -33.75 29.12
CA ASN A 293 16.28 -34.98 28.70
C ASN A 293 17.43 -35.38 29.63
N VAL A 294 18.18 -34.40 30.19
CA VAL A 294 19.22 -34.67 31.19
C VAL A 294 18.63 -35.31 32.47
N GLY A 295 17.46 -34.82 32.92
CA GLY A 295 16.76 -35.40 34.07
C GLY A 295 16.37 -36.88 33.87
N SER A 296 16.09 -37.31 32.65
CA SER A 296 15.78 -38.71 32.32
C SER A 296 17.03 -39.63 32.26
N ILE A 297 18.21 -39.04 32.04
CA ILE A 297 19.50 -39.78 31.96
C ILE A 297 20.13 -39.95 33.33
N ILE A 298 19.99 -38.99 34.24
CA ILE A 298 20.52 -39.06 35.61
C ILE A 298 19.63 -39.93 36.53
N GLY A 299 18.37 -40.16 36.13
CA GLY A 299 17.42 -40.99 36.87
C GLY A 299 17.43 -42.50 36.51
N GLN A 300 18.36 -42.92 35.62
CA GLN A 300 18.67 -44.34 35.37
C GLN A 300 20.02 -44.70 36.00
#